data_3c1caf2736da3adda5a73315e9bb75f4
#
_entry.id   3c1caf2736da3adda5a73315e9bb75f4
#
_cell.length_a   1.000
_cell.length_b   1.000
_cell.length_c   1.000
_cell.angle_alpha   90.00
_cell.angle_beta   90.00
_cell.angle_gamma   90.00
#
_symmetry.space_group_name_H-M   'P 1'
#
loop_
_entity.id
_entity.type
_entity.pdbx_description
1 polymer ?
#
loop_
_entity_poly.entity_id
_entity_poly.type
_entity_poly.pdbx_seq_one_letter_code
_entity_poly.pdbx_strand_id
1 'polypeptide(L)'
;MASSGVSIVEKTDEEIFALAKPLWRELVKSSNEGKYGEFVRNFSSAFALAMDQVAAGHQFANSELARNLAEDADALGIIRRGEHVTVLYRQRSTKKPGEWLGRLVLGYEDGKVRIFGASIF
;
A
#
# COMPACT_ATOMS: atom_id res chain seq x y z
N MET A 1 16.80 19.02 -8.96
CA MET A 1 16.22 18.59 -9.17
C MET A 1 16.13 17.68 -9.57
N ALA A 2 16.46 17.45 -9.27
CA ALA A 2 16.33 16.78 -9.67
C ALA A 2 15.59 16.18 -9.84
N SER A 3 15.54 15.88 -9.65
CA SER A 3 14.86 15.32 -9.94
C SER A 3 14.53 15.29 -10.77
N SER A 4 15.10 15.57 -10.88
CA SER A 4 14.60 15.81 -11.63
C SER A 4 13.50 15.52 -11.93
N GLY A 5 13.29 15.55 -11.28
CA GLY A 5 11.93 15.89 -11.44
C GLY A 5 11.00 15.00 -12.17
N VAL A 6 11.31 13.76 -12.38
CA VAL A 6 10.32 12.85 -12.97
C VAL A 6 9.34 12.44 -11.89
N SER A 7 8.08 12.85 -12.07
CA SER A 7 7.01 12.44 -11.15
C SER A 7 6.60 11.01 -11.45
N ILE A 8 6.16 10.29 -10.42
CA ILE A 8 5.66 8.93 -10.59
C ILE A 8 4.44 8.89 -11.53
N VAL A 9 3.69 9.98 -11.63
CA VAL A 9 2.51 10.06 -12.51
C VAL A 9 2.88 9.98 -13.99
N GLU A 10 4.15 10.23 -14.33
CA GLU A 10 4.65 10.18 -15.71
C GLU A 10 5.03 8.78 -16.16
N LYS A 11 5.09 7.82 -15.24
CA LYS A 11 5.41 6.43 -15.58
C LYS A 11 4.21 5.75 -16.24
N THR A 12 4.50 4.72 -17.04
CA THR A 12 3.45 3.93 -17.65
C THR A 12 2.71 3.09 -16.60
N ASP A 13 1.54 2.62 -16.94
CA ASP A 13 0.77 1.74 -16.05
C ASP A 13 1.60 0.51 -15.68
N GLU A 14 2.29 -0.09 -16.64
CA GLU A 14 3.12 -1.28 -16.40
C GLU A 14 4.23 -0.99 -15.39
N GLU A 15 4.89 0.16 -15.53
CA GLU A 15 5.95 0.56 -14.60
C GLU A 15 5.39 0.77 -13.20
N ILE A 16 4.23 1.43 -13.10
CA ILE A 16 3.60 1.69 -11.81
C ILE A 16 3.16 0.38 -11.15
N PHE A 17 2.54 -0.52 -11.90
CA PHE A 17 2.17 -1.83 -11.36
C PHE A 17 3.39 -2.62 -10.89
N ALA A 18 4.49 -2.55 -11.64
CA ALA A 18 5.73 -3.23 -11.25
C ALA A 18 6.32 -2.68 -9.95
N LEU A 19 6.23 -1.38 -9.73
CA LEU A 19 6.65 -0.76 -8.48
C LEU A 19 5.72 -1.12 -7.31
N ALA A 20 4.42 -1.15 -7.58
CA ALA A 20 3.41 -1.36 -6.56
C ALA A 20 3.37 -2.81 -6.06
N LYS A 21 3.57 -3.78 -6.93
CA LYS A 21 3.39 -5.19 -6.61
C LYS A 21 4.18 -5.66 -5.38
N PRO A 22 5.51 -5.46 -5.32
CA PRO A 22 6.26 -5.90 -4.13
C PRO A 22 5.85 -5.12 -2.88
N LEU A 23 5.48 -3.84 -3.02
CA LEU A 23 5.06 -3.03 -1.89
C LEU A 23 3.74 -3.52 -1.31
N TRP A 24 2.76 -3.84 -2.17
CA TRP A 24 1.48 -4.36 -1.72
C TRP A 24 1.64 -5.74 -1.08
N ARG A 25 2.45 -6.62 -1.69
CA ARG A 25 2.71 -7.95 -1.13
C ARG A 25 3.36 -7.88 0.24
N GLU A 26 4.28 -6.94 0.43
CA GLU A 26 4.91 -6.74 1.73
C GLU A 26 3.92 -6.23 2.77
N LEU A 27 3.03 -5.31 2.39
CA LEU A 27 1.96 -4.85 3.28
C LEU A 27 1.05 -6.00 3.69
N VAL A 28 0.63 -6.82 2.75
CA VAL A 28 -0.21 -7.99 3.02
C VAL A 28 0.49 -8.94 3.98
N LYS A 29 1.75 -9.24 3.71
CA LYS A 29 2.52 -10.15 4.56
C LYS A 29 2.67 -9.60 5.98
N SER A 30 3.06 -8.34 6.10
CA SER A 30 3.25 -7.70 7.40
C SER A 30 1.95 -7.60 8.18
N SER A 31 0.85 -7.31 7.49
CA SER A 31 -0.48 -7.25 8.08
C SER A 31 -0.88 -8.63 8.61
N ASN A 32 -0.71 -9.67 7.81
CA ASN A 32 -1.04 -11.03 8.22
C ASN A 32 -0.22 -11.49 9.41
N GLU A 33 1.05 -11.07 9.50
CA GLU A 33 1.94 -11.43 10.59
C GLU A 33 1.82 -10.53 11.81
N GLY A 34 1.10 -9.41 11.67
CA GLY A 34 0.95 -8.44 12.75
C GLY A 34 2.24 -7.68 13.06
N LYS A 35 3.10 -7.50 12.06
CA LYS A 35 4.42 -6.86 12.26
C LYS A 35 4.37 -5.39 11.88
N TYR A 36 4.07 -4.54 12.85
CA TYR A 36 3.92 -3.11 12.64
C TYR A 36 5.16 -2.46 12.01
N GLY A 37 6.36 -2.77 12.54
CA GLY A 37 7.61 -2.17 12.04
C GLY A 37 7.85 -2.44 10.57
N GLU A 38 7.57 -3.66 10.13
CA GLU A 38 7.69 -4.03 8.72
C GLU A 38 6.58 -3.42 7.89
N PHE A 39 5.38 -3.33 8.47
CA PHE A 39 4.21 -2.76 7.80
C PHE A 39 4.46 -1.31 7.38
N VAL A 40 5.10 -0.51 8.22
CA VAL A 40 5.32 0.93 7.95
C VAL A 40 6.67 1.23 7.28
N ARG A 41 7.47 0.22 6.99
CA ARG A 41 8.83 0.39 6.47
C ARG A 41 8.92 1.31 5.26
N ASN A 42 7.98 1.20 4.35
CA ASN A 42 7.98 1.94 3.10
C ASN A 42 7.03 3.14 3.09
N PHE A 43 6.52 3.53 4.25
CA PHE A 43 5.62 4.66 4.36
C PHE A 43 6.39 5.97 4.21
N SER A 44 5.75 6.96 3.61
CA SER A 44 6.27 8.34 3.63
C SER A 44 6.35 8.81 5.08
N SER A 45 7.17 9.81 5.33
CA SER A 45 7.32 10.35 6.69
C SER A 45 5.99 10.83 7.26
N ALA A 46 5.20 11.51 6.44
CA ALA A 46 3.89 12.04 6.88
C ALA A 46 2.92 10.91 7.18
N PHE A 47 2.87 9.89 6.35
CA PHE A 47 1.96 8.77 6.56
C PHE A 47 2.36 7.94 7.79
N ALA A 48 3.67 7.74 7.96
CA ALA A 48 4.18 7.03 9.15
C ALA A 48 3.82 7.78 10.44
N LEU A 49 3.93 9.12 10.43
CA LEU A 49 3.55 9.94 11.59
C LEU A 49 2.04 9.91 11.87
N ALA A 50 1.23 9.83 10.82
CA ALA A 50 -0.22 9.78 10.96
C ALA A 50 -0.71 8.43 11.50
N MET A 51 0.10 7.39 11.34
CA MET A 51 -0.27 6.03 11.76
C MET A 51 0.14 5.83 13.22
N ASP A 52 -0.84 5.85 14.12
CA ASP A 52 -0.60 5.60 15.54
C ASP A 52 -0.27 4.12 15.75
N GLN A 53 0.87 3.84 16.35
CA GLN A 53 1.33 2.48 16.60
C GLN A 53 0.36 1.68 17.48
N VAL A 54 -0.22 2.32 18.47
CA VAL A 54 -1.20 1.66 19.36
C VAL A 54 -2.47 1.33 18.59
N ALA A 55 -2.97 2.29 17.80
CA ALA A 55 -4.16 2.08 16.98
C ALA A 55 -3.94 1.00 15.93
N ALA A 56 -2.77 0.99 15.29
CA ALA A 56 -2.41 -0.03 14.30
C ALA A 56 -2.33 -1.41 14.96
N GLY A 57 -1.73 -1.48 16.15
CA GLY A 57 -1.66 -2.73 16.91
C GLY A 57 -3.03 -3.28 17.24
N HIS A 58 -3.94 -2.41 17.65
CA HIS A 58 -5.34 -2.79 17.92
C HIS A 58 -6.03 -3.28 16.65
N GLN A 59 -5.81 -2.59 15.55
CA GLN A 59 -6.41 -2.97 14.28
C GLN A 59 -5.95 -4.36 13.86
N PHE A 60 -4.66 -4.66 13.95
CA PHE A 60 -4.15 -5.98 13.62
C PHE A 60 -4.71 -7.04 14.57
N ALA A 61 -4.76 -6.76 15.85
CA ALA A 61 -5.22 -7.73 16.85
C ALA A 61 -6.70 -8.07 16.71
N ASN A 62 -7.52 -7.08 16.32
CA ASN A 62 -8.97 -7.21 16.30
C ASN A 62 -9.57 -7.36 14.90
N SER A 63 -8.76 -7.28 13.85
CA SER A 63 -9.25 -7.38 12.48
C SER A 63 -8.94 -8.75 11.91
N GLU A 64 -9.96 -9.58 11.82
CA GLU A 64 -9.82 -10.87 11.15
C GLU A 64 -9.43 -10.69 9.69
N LEU A 65 -9.96 -9.68 9.03
CA LEU A 65 -9.60 -9.37 7.63
C LEU A 65 -8.12 -9.02 7.51
N ALA A 66 -7.62 -8.11 8.34
CA ALA A 66 -6.24 -7.64 8.27
C ALA A 66 -5.20 -8.74 8.50
N ARG A 67 -5.57 -9.79 9.21
CA ARG A 67 -4.67 -10.90 9.55
C ARG A 67 -4.82 -12.11 8.62
N ASN A 68 -5.73 -12.05 7.66
CA ASN A 68 -6.04 -13.19 6.79
C ASN A 68 -6.22 -12.76 5.34
N LEU A 69 -5.36 -11.89 4.85
CA LEU A 69 -5.37 -11.44 3.45
C LEU A 69 -4.75 -12.50 2.56
N ALA A 70 -5.37 -12.73 1.40
CA ALA A 70 -4.79 -13.61 0.40
C ALA A 70 -3.50 -13.00 -0.12
N GLU A 71 -2.51 -13.83 -0.41
CA GLU A 71 -1.19 -13.38 -0.85
C GLU A 71 -1.24 -12.64 -2.18
N ASP A 72 -2.05 -13.12 -3.12
CA ASP A 72 -2.17 -12.52 -4.44
C ASP A 72 -3.38 -11.61 -4.52
N ALA A 73 -3.19 -10.46 -5.18
CA ALA A 73 -4.27 -9.52 -5.45
C ALA A 73 -4.23 -9.18 -6.93
N ASP A 74 -5.40 -8.87 -7.49
CA ASP A 74 -5.51 -8.51 -8.91
C ASP A 74 -5.44 -6.99 -9.06
N ALA A 75 -4.52 -6.51 -9.90
CA ALA A 75 -4.43 -5.09 -10.19
C ALA A 75 -5.62 -4.68 -11.08
N LEU A 76 -6.36 -3.66 -10.64
CA LEU A 76 -7.56 -3.22 -11.33
C LEU A 76 -7.35 -1.95 -12.16
N GLY A 77 -6.47 -1.06 -11.70
CA GLY A 77 -6.26 0.19 -12.40
C GLY A 77 -5.42 1.16 -11.59
N ILE A 78 -5.20 2.32 -12.18
CA ILE A 78 -4.39 3.38 -11.58
C ILE A 78 -5.13 4.69 -11.74
N ILE A 79 -5.13 5.49 -10.67
CA ILE A 79 -5.62 6.86 -10.70
C ILE A 79 -4.42 7.76 -10.48
N ARG A 80 -4.24 8.74 -11.37
CA ARG A 80 -3.16 9.71 -11.26
C ARG A 80 -3.74 11.03 -10.79
N ARG A 81 -3.14 11.59 -9.74
CA ARG A 81 -3.61 12.86 -9.18
C ARG A 81 -2.45 13.61 -8.54
N GLY A 82 -2.20 14.84 -9.03
CA GLY A 82 -1.10 15.64 -8.52
C GLY A 82 0.23 14.94 -8.75
N GLU A 83 0.96 14.66 -7.68
CA GLU A 83 2.26 14.00 -7.75
C GLU A 83 2.19 12.54 -7.27
N HIS A 84 0.99 12.01 -7.13
CA HIS A 84 0.77 10.67 -6.60
C HIS A 84 -0.03 9.80 -7.55
N VAL A 85 0.17 8.50 -7.43
CA VAL A 85 -0.68 7.52 -8.12
C VAL A 85 -1.35 6.65 -7.07
N THR A 86 -2.61 6.30 -7.34
CA THR A 86 -3.34 5.35 -6.51
C THR A 86 -3.52 4.08 -7.33
N VAL A 87 -2.94 3.00 -6.86
CA VAL A 87 -3.09 1.68 -7.49
C VAL A 87 -4.24 0.98 -6.81
N LEU A 88 -5.15 0.44 -7.62
CA LEU A 88 -6.34 -0.24 -7.12
C LEU A 88 -6.19 -1.74 -7.31
N TYR A 89 -6.50 -2.49 -6.26
CA TYR A 89 -6.41 -3.95 -6.25
C TYR A 89 -7.73 -4.59 -5.85
N ARG A 90 -8.00 -5.76 -6.44
CA ARG A 90 -9.02 -6.66 -5.93
C ARG A 90 -8.33 -7.59 -4.94
N GLN A 91 -8.63 -7.43 -3.67
CA GLN A 91 -8.04 -8.20 -2.59
C GLN A 91 -9.04 -9.21 -2.07
N ARG A 92 -8.56 -10.41 -1.78
CA ARG A 92 -9.39 -11.45 -1.18
C ARG A 92 -8.86 -11.85 0.18
N SER A 93 -9.70 -12.49 0.97
CA SER A 93 -9.33 -13.04 2.27
C SER A 93 -9.19 -14.57 2.16
N THR A 94 -8.29 -15.12 2.97
CA THR A 94 -8.17 -16.58 3.06
C THR A 94 -9.26 -17.20 3.92
N LYS A 95 -10.00 -16.39 4.70
CA LYS A 95 -11.03 -16.90 5.63
C LYS A 95 -12.44 -16.45 5.30
N LYS A 96 -12.59 -15.25 4.73
CA LYS A 96 -13.91 -14.71 4.43
C LYS A 96 -14.17 -14.71 2.93
N PRO A 97 -15.34 -15.16 2.48
CA PRO A 97 -15.69 -15.05 1.06
C PRO A 97 -15.96 -13.59 0.69
N GLY A 98 -15.70 -13.25 -0.57
CA GLY A 98 -15.95 -11.92 -1.07
C GLY A 98 -14.68 -11.25 -1.56
N GLU A 99 -14.84 -10.01 -1.96
CA GLU A 99 -13.77 -9.22 -2.54
C GLU A 99 -13.73 -7.83 -1.89
N TRP A 100 -12.54 -7.30 -1.74
CA TRP A 100 -12.32 -5.98 -1.15
C TRP A 100 -11.52 -5.12 -2.11
N LEU A 101 -11.72 -3.81 -2.01
CA LEU A 101 -10.94 -2.84 -2.76
C LEU A 101 -9.69 -2.47 -1.97
N GLY A 102 -8.52 -2.82 -2.51
CA GLY A 102 -7.25 -2.38 -1.96
C GLY A 102 -6.82 -1.09 -2.65
N ARG A 103 -6.35 -0.13 -1.88
CA ARG A 103 -5.83 1.14 -2.40
C ARG A 103 -4.42 1.34 -1.89
N LEU A 104 -3.51 1.68 -2.81
CA LEU A 104 -2.11 1.94 -2.48
C LEU A 104 -1.72 3.25 -3.15
N VAL A 105 -1.45 4.27 -2.35
CA VAL A 105 -1.03 5.59 -2.86
C VAL A 105 0.48 5.67 -2.83
N LEU A 106 1.08 5.93 -3.98
CA LEU A 106 2.54 6.00 -4.13
C LEU A 106 2.97 7.38 -4.62
N GLY A 107 4.14 7.79 -4.19
CA GLY A 107 4.80 9.01 -4.64
C GLY A 107 6.28 8.93 -4.32
N TYR A 108 7.02 9.98 -4.65
CA TYR A 108 8.44 10.05 -4.31
C TYR A 108 8.64 10.88 -3.05
N GLU A 109 9.54 10.40 -2.20
CA GLU A 109 10.04 11.14 -1.05
C GLU A 109 11.55 10.90 -1.00
N ASP A 110 12.32 11.98 -1.04
CA ASP A 110 13.79 11.90 -1.03
C ASP A 110 14.33 11.00 -2.15
N GLY A 111 13.73 11.07 -3.32
CA GLY A 111 14.15 10.32 -4.49
C GLY A 111 13.76 8.85 -4.48
N LYS A 112 12.98 8.40 -3.50
CA LYS A 112 12.55 7.01 -3.38
C LYS A 112 11.04 6.91 -3.44
N VAL A 113 10.55 5.82 -4.02
CA VAL A 113 9.11 5.54 -4.01
C VAL A 113 8.70 5.16 -2.59
N ARG A 114 7.68 5.86 -2.08
CA ARG A 114 7.15 5.63 -0.75
C ARG A 114 5.64 5.49 -0.79
N ILE A 115 5.09 4.88 0.25
CA ILE A 115 3.65 4.69 0.40
C ILE A 115 3.08 5.89 1.15
N PHE A 116 2.19 6.63 0.50
CA PHE A 116 1.53 7.81 1.07
C PHE A 116 0.15 7.50 1.60
N GLY A 117 -0.37 6.33 1.32
CA GLY A 117 -1.65 5.87 1.84
C GLY A 117 -1.89 4.41 1.47
N ALA A 118 -2.59 3.70 2.32
CA ALA A 118 -2.98 2.32 2.06
C ALA A 118 -4.26 2.01 2.82
N SER A 119 -5.19 1.34 2.16
CA SER A 119 -6.47 0.99 2.79
C SER A 119 -7.12 -0.18 2.06
N ILE A 120 -8.05 -0.83 2.77
CA ILE A 120 -8.87 -1.91 2.22
C ILE A 120 -10.32 -1.65 2.66
N PHE A 121 -11.24 -1.74 1.71
CA PHE A 121 -12.66 -1.51 1.99
C PHE A 121 -13.50 -2.74 1.70
#